data_06dda398b3525c38cd77468d514def65
#
_entry.id   06dda398b3525c38cd77468d514def65
#
_cell.length_a   1.000
_cell.length_b   1.000
_cell.length_c   1.000
_cell.angle_alpha   90.00
_cell.angle_beta   90.00
_cell.angle_gamma   90.00
#
_symmetry.space_group_name_H-M   'P 1'
#
loop_
_entity.id
_entity.type
_entity.pdbx_description
1 polymer ?
#
loop_
_entity_poly.entity_id
_entity_poly.type
_entity_poly.pdbx_seq_one_letter_code
_entity_poly.pdbx_strand_id
1 'polypeptide(L)'
;MADQFTISEVCICEAAKVWKDDGEILATGIGLLPRIAVGLAKKLHNPDIMMTDGEAFLIDQPHPLGVGAEPCVDGYMTYSRVFDVLWSGARHAMVTPTQIDKYAHLNISSIGNYAQPKVPVSYTHLRAHETKK
;
A
#
# COMPACT_ATOMS: atom_id res chain seq x y z
N MET A 1 -33.55 -7.23 -3.89
CA MET A 1 -32.36 -8.09 -3.67
C MET A 1 -31.42 -7.28 -2.81
N ALA A 2 -31.11 -7.73 -1.61
CA ALA A 2 -30.11 -7.05 -0.78
C ALA A 2 -28.75 -7.28 -1.44
N ASP A 3 -28.08 -6.19 -1.82
CA ASP A 3 -26.71 -6.26 -2.31
C ASP A 3 -25.86 -6.85 -1.19
N GLN A 4 -25.37 -8.05 -1.40
CA GLN A 4 -24.47 -8.71 -0.44
C GLN A 4 -23.06 -8.14 -0.66
N PHE A 5 -22.64 -7.24 0.22
CA PHE A 5 -21.29 -6.73 0.25
C PHE A 5 -20.35 -7.77 0.87
N THR A 6 -19.19 -7.91 0.32
CA THR A 6 -18.10 -8.69 0.92
C THR A 6 -17.33 -7.84 1.94
N ILE A 7 -16.70 -8.49 2.92
CA ILE A 7 -15.84 -7.80 3.88
C ILE A 7 -14.70 -7.05 3.17
N SER A 8 -14.17 -7.63 2.10
CA SER A 8 -13.11 -6.99 1.31
C SER A 8 -13.56 -5.68 0.66
N GLU A 9 -14.76 -5.64 0.11
CA GLU A 9 -15.34 -4.41 -0.48
C GLU A 9 -15.55 -3.34 0.59
N VAL A 10 -16.06 -3.71 1.75
CA VAL A 10 -16.20 -2.77 2.88
C VAL A 10 -14.84 -2.23 3.31
N CYS A 11 -13.83 -3.10 3.47
CA CYS A 11 -12.48 -2.67 3.82
C CYS A 11 -11.87 -1.72 2.79
N ILE A 12 -12.06 -1.97 1.49
CA ILE A 12 -11.58 -1.10 0.42
C ILE A 12 -12.27 0.27 0.49
N CYS A 13 -13.58 0.30 0.65
CA CYS A 13 -14.33 1.55 0.74
C CYS A 13 -13.93 2.38 1.96
N GLU A 14 -13.78 1.76 3.13
CA GLU A 14 -13.34 2.47 4.34
C GLU A 14 -11.88 2.93 4.24
N ALA A 15 -10.99 2.10 3.69
CA ALA A 15 -9.61 2.47 3.45
C ALA A 15 -9.47 3.65 2.48
N ALA A 16 -10.30 3.72 1.43
CA ALA A 16 -10.27 4.82 0.48
C ALA A 16 -10.61 6.18 1.12
N LYS A 17 -11.42 6.21 2.17
CA LYS A 17 -11.79 7.45 2.87
C LYS A 17 -10.63 8.09 3.64
N VAL A 18 -9.58 7.31 3.95
CA VAL A 18 -8.41 7.81 4.70
C VAL A 18 -7.71 8.96 3.98
N TRP A 19 -7.70 8.95 2.64
CA TRP A 19 -7.06 10.00 1.83
C TRP A 19 -7.98 11.13 1.38
N LYS A 20 -9.22 11.17 1.88
CA LYS A 20 -10.24 12.10 1.39
C LYS A 20 -9.82 13.57 1.51
N ASP A 21 -9.21 13.93 2.62
CA ASP A 21 -8.90 15.31 2.96
C ASP A 21 -7.38 15.61 2.93
N ASP A 22 -6.58 14.72 2.38
CA ASP A 22 -5.11 14.83 2.35
C ASP A 22 -4.59 15.83 1.29
N GLY A 23 -5.42 16.22 0.32
CA GLY A 23 -5.00 17.09 -0.78
C GLY A 23 -3.98 16.43 -1.71
N GLU A 24 -3.01 17.21 -2.19
CA GLU A 24 -1.92 16.74 -3.04
C GLU A 24 -0.92 15.93 -2.21
N ILE A 25 -0.98 14.61 -2.34
CA ILE A 25 -0.12 13.68 -1.60
C ILE A 25 0.27 12.49 -2.48
N LEU A 26 1.44 11.91 -2.18
CA LEU A 26 1.84 10.63 -2.77
C LEU A 26 1.26 9.48 -1.95
N ALA A 27 0.28 8.79 -2.48
CA ALA A 27 -0.36 7.65 -1.83
C ALA A 27 0.20 6.33 -2.36
N THR A 28 0.62 5.47 -1.44
CA THR A 28 1.15 4.14 -1.75
C THR A 28 0.32 3.06 -1.08
N GLY A 29 -0.31 2.22 -1.86
CA GLY A 29 -0.99 1.02 -1.39
C GLY A 29 -0.10 -0.21 -1.52
N ILE A 30 0.36 -0.76 -0.40
CA ILE A 30 1.18 -1.97 -0.38
C ILE A 30 0.32 -3.17 -0.02
N GLY A 31 0.11 -4.03 -0.99
CA GLY A 31 -0.87 -5.13 -0.96
C GLY A 31 -2.09 -4.84 -1.82
N LEU A 32 -2.88 -5.88 -2.08
CA LEU A 32 -4.01 -5.80 -3.01
C LEU A 32 -5.10 -4.83 -2.56
N LEU A 33 -5.58 -4.96 -1.32
CA LEU A 33 -6.65 -4.11 -0.78
C LEU A 33 -6.23 -2.63 -0.71
N PRO A 34 -5.07 -2.26 -0.14
CA PRO A 34 -4.62 -0.88 -0.13
C PRO A 34 -4.45 -0.29 -1.52
N ARG A 35 -3.93 -1.06 -2.48
CA ARG A 35 -3.74 -0.59 -3.86
C ARG A 35 -5.06 -0.24 -4.55
N ILE A 36 -6.08 -1.09 -4.39
CA ILE A 36 -7.42 -0.80 -4.91
C ILE A 36 -8.02 0.41 -4.18
N ALA A 37 -7.83 0.50 -2.86
CA ALA A 37 -8.34 1.61 -2.05
C ALA A 37 -7.75 2.97 -2.47
N VAL A 38 -6.44 3.05 -2.75
CA VAL A 38 -5.82 4.28 -3.28
C VAL A 38 -6.44 4.69 -4.62
N GLY A 39 -6.59 3.74 -5.55
CA GLY A 39 -7.23 4.01 -6.83
C GLY A 39 -8.68 4.46 -6.70
N LEU A 40 -9.43 3.89 -5.75
CA LEU A 40 -10.80 4.29 -5.45
C LEU A 40 -10.83 5.68 -4.81
N ALA A 41 -9.92 5.98 -3.88
CA ALA A 41 -9.78 7.30 -3.25
C ALA A 41 -9.55 8.38 -4.30
N LYS A 42 -8.62 8.17 -5.23
CA LYS A 42 -8.35 9.11 -6.33
C LYS A 42 -9.59 9.37 -7.17
N LYS A 43 -10.37 8.36 -7.47
CA LYS A 43 -11.56 8.50 -8.32
C LYS A 43 -12.76 9.13 -7.64
N LEU A 44 -12.95 8.89 -6.34
CA LEU A 44 -14.18 9.27 -5.64
C LEU A 44 -14.00 10.40 -4.62
N HIS A 45 -12.83 10.57 -4.06
CA HIS A 45 -12.63 11.41 -2.89
C HIS A 45 -11.61 12.52 -3.11
N ASN A 46 -10.46 12.19 -3.70
CA ASN A 46 -9.34 13.11 -3.80
C ASN A 46 -8.62 12.94 -5.15
N PRO A 47 -8.98 13.73 -6.18
CA PRO A 47 -8.37 13.61 -7.52
C PRO A 47 -6.90 14.04 -7.56
N ASP A 48 -6.43 14.78 -6.55
CA ASP A 48 -5.07 15.34 -6.50
C ASP A 48 -4.03 14.31 -6.00
N ILE A 49 -4.47 13.10 -5.62
CA ILE A 49 -3.56 12.03 -5.24
C ILE A 49 -2.66 11.64 -6.42
N MET A 50 -1.34 11.65 -6.19
CA MET A 50 -0.38 10.91 -7.00
C MET A 50 -0.24 9.51 -6.41
N MET A 51 -0.27 8.48 -7.25
CA MET A 51 -0.16 7.08 -6.80
C MET A 51 1.22 6.50 -7.14
N THR A 52 1.56 5.39 -6.49
CA THR A 52 2.64 4.52 -6.94
C THR A 52 2.09 3.16 -7.36
N ASP A 53 2.89 2.42 -8.12
CA ASP A 53 2.62 1.02 -8.46
C ASP A 53 2.72 0.06 -7.26
N GLY A 54 3.00 0.59 -6.09
CA GLY A 54 3.32 -0.11 -4.84
C GLY A 54 4.78 0.06 -4.43
N GLU A 55 5.63 0.54 -5.32
CA GLU A 55 7.07 0.74 -5.09
C GLU A 55 7.53 2.15 -5.50
N ALA A 56 8.10 2.29 -6.68
CA ALA A 56 8.85 3.46 -7.09
C ALA A 56 8.34 4.15 -8.38
N PHE A 57 7.53 3.49 -9.17
CA PHE A 57 6.92 4.12 -10.33
C PHE A 57 5.74 4.98 -9.92
N LEU A 58 5.72 6.19 -10.45
CA LEU A 58 4.61 7.13 -10.26
C LEU A 58 3.56 6.90 -11.33
N ILE A 59 2.31 6.81 -10.92
CA ILE A 59 1.17 6.58 -11.81
C ILE A 59 0.04 7.56 -11.46
N ASP A 60 -0.45 8.27 -12.46
CA ASP A 60 -1.57 9.21 -12.28
C ASP A 60 -2.94 8.52 -12.33
N GLN A 61 -3.05 7.41 -13.02
CA GLN A 61 -4.32 6.70 -13.18
C GLN A 61 -4.29 5.30 -12.56
N PRO A 62 -5.35 4.89 -11.86
CA PRO A 62 -5.50 3.49 -11.46
C PRO A 62 -5.45 2.59 -12.68
N HIS A 63 -4.62 1.55 -12.65
CA HIS A 63 -4.55 0.57 -13.71
C HIS A 63 -5.01 -0.81 -13.24
N PRO A 64 -5.48 -1.68 -14.15
CA PRO A 64 -5.88 -3.04 -13.81
C PRO A 64 -4.72 -3.81 -13.15
N LEU A 65 -5.08 -4.66 -12.19
CA LEU A 65 -4.14 -5.60 -11.57
C LEU A 65 -4.16 -6.91 -12.35
N GLY A 66 -3.00 -7.43 -12.69
CA GLY A 66 -2.91 -8.74 -13.34
C GLY A 66 -1.82 -8.83 -14.39
N VAL A 67 -1.68 -10.02 -14.95
CA VAL A 67 -0.68 -10.32 -16.00
C VAL A 67 -1.04 -9.57 -17.28
N GLY A 68 -0.08 -8.84 -17.83
CA GLY A 68 -0.23 -8.09 -19.08
C GLY A 68 -0.85 -6.69 -18.92
N ALA A 69 -1.19 -6.27 -17.70
CA ALA A 69 -1.57 -4.89 -17.43
C ALA A 69 -0.31 -4.06 -17.14
N GLU A 70 0.15 -3.30 -18.12
CA GLU A 70 1.24 -2.36 -17.90
C GLU A 70 0.67 -1.02 -17.45
N PRO A 71 1.17 -0.44 -16.33
CA PRO A 71 0.74 0.89 -15.89
C PRO A 71 1.24 1.95 -16.86
N CYS A 72 0.42 2.98 -17.07
CA CYS A 72 0.93 4.22 -17.63
C CYS A 72 1.79 4.89 -16.58
N VAL A 73 3.10 4.88 -16.79
CA VAL A 73 4.08 5.42 -15.85
C VAL A 73 4.36 6.88 -16.20
N ASP A 74 4.07 7.77 -15.25
CA ASP A 74 4.33 9.22 -15.39
C ASP A 74 5.75 9.60 -14.93
N GLY A 75 6.36 8.74 -14.10
CA GLY A 75 7.71 8.98 -13.63
C GLY A 75 8.26 7.83 -12.79
N TYR A 76 9.52 7.98 -12.42
CA TYR A 76 10.23 7.05 -11.56
C TYR A 76 10.86 7.79 -10.38
N MET A 77 10.74 7.21 -9.21
CA MET A 77 11.37 7.70 -8.01
C MET A 77 12.45 6.72 -7.54
N THR A 78 13.66 7.22 -7.28
CA THR A 78 14.71 6.38 -6.69
C THR A 78 14.30 5.92 -5.29
N TYR A 79 14.77 4.77 -4.84
CA TYR A 79 14.42 4.23 -3.51
C TYR A 79 14.80 5.17 -2.37
N SER A 80 15.92 5.89 -2.47
CA SER A 80 16.28 6.92 -1.49
C SER A 80 15.19 8.00 -1.41
N ARG A 81 14.72 8.47 -2.55
CA ARG A 81 13.69 9.50 -2.61
C ARG A 81 12.34 9.02 -2.07
N VAL A 82 12.01 7.74 -2.29
CA VAL A 82 10.79 7.10 -1.75
C VAL A 82 10.70 7.26 -0.23
N PHE A 83 11.82 7.05 0.47
CA PHE A 83 11.88 7.18 1.93
C PHE A 83 11.94 8.64 2.37
N ASP A 84 12.65 9.51 1.66
CA ASP A 84 12.69 10.95 1.97
C ASP A 84 11.30 11.58 1.92
N VAL A 85 10.50 11.23 0.91
CA VAL A 85 9.13 11.75 0.75
C VAL A 85 8.22 11.20 1.85
N LEU A 86 8.38 9.94 2.25
CA LEU A 86 7.65 9.37 3.39
C LEU A 86 8.01 10.08 4.69
N TRP A 87 9.30 10.30 4.92
CA TRP A 87 9.81 10.97 6.11
C TRP A 87 9.37 12.42 6.22
N SER A 88 9.26 13.12 5.10
CA SER A 88 8.78 14.51 5.05
C SER A 88 7.27 14.66 5.28
N GLY A 89 6.53 13.55 5.35
CA GLY A 89 5.06 13.55 5.49
C GLY A 89 4.29 13.77 4.19
N ALA A 90 4.99 13.95 3.07
CA ALA A 90 4.33 14.13 1.77
C ALA A 90 3.95 12.80 1.09
N ARG A 91 4.19 11.67 1.75
CA ARG A 91 3.81 10.34 1.29
C ARG A 91 3.09 9.57 2.40
N HIS A 92 1.89 9.10 2.11
CA HIS A 92 1.14 8.20 2.96
C HIS A 92 1.18 6.78 2.39
N ALA A 93 1.66 5.84 3.18
CA ALA A 93 1.71 4.43 2.81
C ALA A 93 0.73 3.61 3.66
N MET A 94 -0.16 2.90 3.00
CA MET A 94 -1.04 1.92 3.63
C MET A 94 -0.53 0.52 3.35
N VAL A 95 -0.35 -0.27 4.39
CA VAL A 95 0.18 -1.62 4.32
C VAL A 95 -0.84 -2.63 4.83
N THR A 96 -0.82 -3.84 4.27
CA THR A 96 -1.65 -4.94 4.76
C THR A 96 -0.88 -5.70 5.84
N PRO A 97 -1.37 -5.75 7.09
CA PRO A 97 -0.74 -6.57 8.13
C PRO A 97 -0.97 -8.05 7.86
N THR A 98 -0.06 -8.89 8.33
CA THR A 98 -0.21 -10.36 8.24
C THR A 98 -1.08 -10.93 9.33
N GLN A 99 -1.15 -10.26 10.48
CA GLN A 99 -1.98 -10.64 11.61
C GLN A 99 -2.49 -9.40 12.32
N ILE A 100 -3.70 -9.49 12.85
CA ILE A 100 -4.33 -8.47 13.69
C ILE A 100 -4.88 -9.19 14.92
N ASP A 101 -4.58 -8.69 16.11
CA ASP A 101 -5.16 -9.21 17.35
C ASP A 101 -6.49 -8.50 17.71
N LYS A 102 -7.13 -8.98 18.76
CA LYS A 102 -8.41 -8.40 19.23
C LYS A 102 -8.31 -6.97 19.78
N TYR A 103 -7.11 -6.45 19.97
CA TYR A 103 -6.85 -5.08 20.41
C TYR A 103 -6.38 -4.18 19.26
N ALA A 104 -6.46 -4.66 18.02
CA ALA A 104 -5.99 -3.98 16.80
C ALA A 104 -4.47 -3.79 16.75
N HIS A 105 -3.68 -4.59 17.47
CA HIS A 105 -2.24 -4.61 17.24
C HIS A 105 -1.93 -5.33 15.93
N LEU A 106 -1.04 -4.74 15.14
CA LEU A 106 -0.71 -5.21 13.80
C LEU A 106 0.65 -5.91 13.80
N ASN A 107 0.71 -7.08 13.17
CA ASN A 107 1.98 -7.75 12.88
C ASN A 107 2.29 -7.63 11.39
N ILE A 108 3.41 -6.96 11.09
CA ILE A 108 3.94 -6.77 9.73
C ILE A 108 5.35 -7.38 9.57
N SER A 109 5.86 -8.07 10.57
CA SER A 109 7.26 -8.52 10.59
C SER A 109 7.42 -9.99 10.20
N SER A 110 6.88 -10.92 10.98
CA SER A 110 7.05 -12.36 10.75
C SER A 110 6.03 -13.18 11.51
N ILE A 111 5.72 -14.38 11.01
CA ILE A 111 4.92 -15.37 11.73
C ILE A 111 5.84 -16.48 12.24
N GLY A 112 5.80 -16.76 13.54
CA GLY A 112 6.62 -17.77 14.21
C GLY A 112 7.84 -17.19 14.91
N ASN A 113 8.88 -18.03 15.07
CA ASN A 113 10.12 -17.59 15.69
C ASN A 113 10.83 -16.58 14.81
N TYR A 114 11.22 -15.43 15.37
CA TYR A 114 11.87 -14.34 14.63
C TYR A 114 13.20 -14.76 13.96
N ALA A 115 13.97 -15.65 14.58
CA ALA A 115 15.23 -16.14 14.04
C ALA A 115 15.03 -17.14 12.88
N GLN A 116 13.88 -17.84 12.86
CA GLN A 116 13.49 -18.79 11.82
C GLN A 116 11.98 -18.66 11.57
N PRO A 117 11.55 -17.61 10.87
CA PRO A 117 10.12 -17.36 10.64
C PRO A 117 9.51 -18.43 9.73
N LYS A 118 8.33 -18.93 10.11
CA LYS A 118 7.54 -19.82 9.25
C LYS A 118 7.05 -19.10 7.99
N VAL A 119 6.72 -17.83 8.13
CA VAL A 119 6.34 -16.94 7.03
C VAL A 119 7.07 -15.63 7.21
N PRO A 120 8.06 -15.32 6.38
CA PRO A 120 8.63 -13.97 6.35
C PRO A 120 7.62 -13.03 5.69
N VAL A 121 7.42 -11.86 6.29
CA VAL A 121 6.65 -10.79 5.65
C VAL A 121 7.56 -10.02 4.72
N SER A 122 7.02 -9.50 3.63
CA SER A 122 7.75 -8.82 2.55
C SER A 122 8.76 -7.77 3.02
N TYR A 123 8.49 -7.10 4.14
CA TYR A 123 9.38 -6.08 4.73
C TYR A 123 10.61 -6.64 5.46
N THR A 124 10.59 -7.90 5.88
CA THR A 124 11.75 -8.53 6.51
C THR A 124 12.82 -8.91 5.50
N HIS A 125 12.47 -9.10 4.24
CA HIS A 125 13.45 -9.34 3.17
C HIS A 125 14.36 -8.13 2.91
N LEU A 126 13.86 -6.93 3.03
CA LEU A 126 14.68 -5.71 2.91
C LEU A 126 15.73 -5.62 4.03
N ARG A 127 15.43 -6.12 5.23
CA ARG A 127 16.39 -6.20 6.35
C ARG A 127 17.36 -7.39 6.25
N ALA A 128 16.93 -8.51 5.69
CA ALA A 128 17.77 -9.71 5.60
C ALA A 128 18.94 -9.55 4.63
N HIS A 129 18.84 -8.66 3.65
CA HIS A 129 19.95 -8.37 2.73
C HIS A 129 21.01 -7.43 3.35
N GLU A 130 20.67 -6.64 4.35
CA GLU A 130 21.63 -5.77 5.04
C GLU A 130 22.50 -6.49 6.07
N THR A 131 22.12 -7.67 6.52
CA THR A 131 22.83 -8.40 7.59
C THR A 131 23.73 -9.53 7.12
N LYS A 132 23.84 -9.77 5.81
CA LYS A 132 24.86 -10.69 5.24
C LYS A 132 26.08 -9.90 4.81
N LYS A 133 26.91 -9.55 5.78
CA LYS A 133 28.35 -9.34 5.62
C LYS A 133 29.09 -10.50 6.23
#